data_b668e72e7fa1e3c112f779bf085f8291
#
_entry.id   b668e72e7fa1e3c112f779bf085f8291
#
_cell.length_a   1.000
_cell.length_b   1.000
_cell.length_c   1.000
_cell.angle_alpha   90.00
_cell.angle_beta   90.00
_cell.angle_gamma   90.00
#
_symmetry.space_group_name_H-M   'P 1'
#
loop_
_entity.id
_entity.type
_entity.pdbx_description
1 polymer ?
#
loop_
_entity_poly.entity_id
_entity_poly.type
_entity_poly.pdbx_seq_one_letter_code
_entity_poly.pdbx_strand_id
1 'polypeptide(L)'
;MATKSFTEQVEEIKNSSASVASKKRALIRFGLTSYEADIILKDFNIKADSDAYTFGVEIECLVQRGVVTAKAREFSVPISYEGYNHRDNKHYFKFVSDASIRGENPIECVSPILSSKGGFEKLENCCNALNEAGAAVNKSTGLHVHIGAANLSGWQYCNVFINYQRLEKIIDTFMAASRRESNNIYCKTLLNECLANCDDMYDVLDVFGRSRYYKVNPCSYMRHGTIEFRQHQGSTDFEKISMWVKFCAKLVKFSKNNRLQEDVSSINDIPFLTQKEKAFFNKRANHFANN
;
A
#
# COMPACT_ATOMS: atom_id res chain seq x y z
N MET A 1 -2.38 38.33 7.60
CA MET A 1 -2.31 37.36 6.48
C MET A 1 -1.99 36.04 7.10
N ALA A 2 -2.84 35.00 6.90
CA ALA A 2 -2.55 33.68 7.43
C ALA A 2 -1.31 33.13 6.74
N THR A 3 -0.35 32.62 7.48
CA THR A 3 0.83 31.93 6.98
C THR A 3 0.38 30.62 6.36
N LYS A 4 0.70 30.40 5.07
CA LYS A 4 0.41 29.14 4.38
C LYS A 4 1.06 27.97 5.14
N SER A 5 0.35 26.85 5.26
CA SER A 5 0.90 25.63 5.82
C SER A 5 2.07 25.11 4.97
N PHE A 6 2.90 24.25 5.54
CA PHE A 6 4.00 23.62 4.83
C PHE A 6 3.51 22.86 3.58
N THR A 7 2.42 22.11 3.71
CA THR A 7 1.82 21.35 2.61
C THR A 7 1.34 22.24 1.46
N GLU A 8 0.69 23.37 1.76
CA GLU A 8 0.26 24.33 0.74
C GLU A 8 1.44 24.94 -0.03
N GLN A 9 2.55 25.22 0.66
CA GLN A 9 3.75 25.75 0.03
C GLN A 9 4.45 24.71 -0.85
N VAL A 10 4.49 23.46 -0.43
CA VAL A 10 5.01 22.32 -1.24
C VAL A 10 4.17 22.12 -2.49
N GLU A 11 2.85 22.15 -2.37
CA GLU A 11 1.94 22.03 -3.52
C GLU A 11 2.06 23.22 -4.48
N GLU A 12 2.28 24.43 -3.98
CA GLU A 12 2.51 25.63 -4.80
C GLU A 12 3.80 25.48 -5.63
N ILE A 13 4.89 25.01 -5.02
CA ILE A 13 6.15 24.74 -5.72
C ILE A 13 5.95 23.66 -6.78
N LYS A 14 5.28 22.56 -6.43
CA LYS A 14 5.00 21.43 -7.30
C LYS A 14 4.19 21.84 -8.53
N ASN A 15 3.16 22.66 -8.34
CA ASN A 15 2.25 23.11 -9.38
C ASN A 15 2.71 24.36 -10.14
N SER A 16 3.85 24.97 -9.77
CA SER A 16 4.41 26.13 -10.46
C SER A 16 4.82 25.80 -11.88
N SER A 17 4.94 26.80 -12.74
CA SER A 17 5.43 26.66 -14.13
C SER A 17 6.97 26.48 -14.24
N ALA A 18 7.68 26.44 -13.13
CA ALA A 18 9.14 26.30 -13.10
C ALA A 18 9.61 24.93 -13.61
N SER A 19 10.87 24.86 -14.09
CA SER A 19 11.47 23.60 -14.49
C SER A 19 11.58 22.61 -13.32
N VAL A 20 11.58 21.29 -13.59
CA VAL A 20 11.74 20.23 -12.56
C VAL A 20 12.98 20.48 -11.69
N ALA A 21 14.10 20.89 -12.30
CA ALA A 21 15.33 21.20 -11.57
C ALA A 21 15.17 22.42 -10.64
N SER A 22 14.41 23.43 -11.05
CA SER A 22 14.13 24.61 -10.24
C SER A 22 13.16 24.29 -9.09
N LYS A 23 12.13 23.50 -9.36
CA LYS A 23 11.20 22.97 -8.34
C LYS A 23 11.96 22.14 -7.29
N LYS A 24 12.84 21.24 -7.71
CA LYS A 24 13.67 20.44 -6.81
C LYS A 24 14.51 21.31 -5.88
N ARG A 25 15.21 22.31 -6.46
CA ARG A 25 15.98 23.25 -5.63
C ARG A 25 15.15 24.04 -4.65
N ALA A 26 13.92 24.43 -5.03
CA ALA A 26 13.01 25.14 -4.14
C ALA A 26 12.56 24.25 -2.98
N LEU A 27 12.19 22.98 -3.25
CA LEU A 27 11.81 22.02 -2.22
C LEU A 27 12.95 21.71 -1.24
N ILE A 28 14.19 21.59 -1.74
CA ILE A 28 15.38 21.39 -0.88
C ILE A 28 15.63 22.61 0.00
N ARG A 29 15.50 23.84 -0.56
CA ARG A 29 15.62 25.08 0.25
C ARG A 29 14.52 25.21 1.27
N PHE A 30 13.39 24.58 1.03
CA PHE A 30 12.24 24.55 1.94
C PHE A 30 12.40 23.51 3.07
N GLY A 31 13.51 22.75 3.08
CA GLY A 31 13.88 21.81 4.15
C GLY A 31 13.73 20.34 3.81
N LEU A 32 13.35 20.01 2.57
CA LEU A 32 13.27 18.61 2.12
C LEU A 32 14.65 18.09 1.69
N THR A 33 14.88 16.80 1.90
CA THR A 33 16.05 16.13 1.34
C THR A 33 15.95 16.05 -0.19
N SER A 34 17.08 15.86 -0.87
CA SER A 34 17.10 15.66 -2.33
C SER A 34 16.21 14.50 -2.77
N TYR A 35 16.14 13.45 -1.95
CA TYR A 35 15.33 12.25 -2.20
C TYR A 35 13.82 12.53 -2.07
N GLU A 36 13.41 13.23 -1.02
CA GLU A 36 12.01 13.64 -0.82
C GLU A 36 11.52 14.58 -1.92
N ALA A 37 12.38 15.53 -2.34
CA ALA A 37 12.07 16.40 -3.47
C ALA A 37 11.92 15.63 -4.79
N ASP A 38 12.73 14.58 -5.02
CA ASP A 38 12.58 13.72 -6.19
C ASP A 38 11.28 12.92 -6.16
N ILE A 39 10.85 12.43 -4.99
CA ILE A 39 9.56 11.75 -4.83
C ILE A 39 8.40 12.69 -5.16
N ILE A 40 8.39 13.89 -4.58
CA ILE A 40 7.33 14.88 -4.79
C ILE A 40 7.26 15.33 -6.26
N LEU A 41 8.40 15.43 -6.94
CA LEU A 41 8.49 15.86 -8.33
C LEU A 41 8.47 14.70 -9.35
N LYS A 42 8.57 13.45 -8.89
CA LYS A 42 8.28 12.30 -9.75
C LYS A 42 6.83 12.43 -10.17
N ASP A 43 6.63 13.06 -11.33
CA ASP A 43 5.42 12.90 -12.10
C ASP A 43 5.29 11.39 -12.39
N PHE A 44 4.45 10.73 -11.61
CA PHE A 44 3.83 9.51 -12.08
C PHE A 44 2.89 9.95 -13.20
N ASN A 45 3.48 10.35 -14.35
CA ASN A 45 2.78 10.78 -15.55
C ASN A 45 2.02 9.59 -16.13
N ILE A 46 0.99 9.19 -15.40
CA ILE A 46 -0.11 8.41 -15.93
C ILE A 46 -0.98 9.46 -16.59
N LYS A 47 -0.78 9.66 -17.92
CA LYS A 47 -1.72 10.44 -18.74
C LYS A 47 -3.12 10.03 -18.34
N ALA A 48 -3.91 11.01 -17.94
CA ALA A 48 -5.20 10.88 -17.31
C ALA A 48 -6.17 9.96 -18.06
N ASP A 49 -6.16 8.71 -17.69
CA ASP A 49 -7.35 7.93 -17.55
C ASP A 49 -7.83 8.21 -16.13
N SER A 50 -8.99 8.81 -15.94
CA SER A 50 -9.47 9.26 -14.63
C SER A 50 -9.50 8.18 -13.55
N ASP A 51 -9.29 6.93 -13.92
CA ASP A 51 -9.32 5.74 -13.08
C ASP A 51 -7.97 5.00 -12.96
N ALA A 52 -6.92 5.47 -13.64
CA ALA A 52 -5.62 4.84 -13.58
C ALA A 52 -4.91 5.18 -12.25
N TYR A 53 -4.35 4.16 -11.62
CA TYR A 53 -3.52 4.29 -10.42
C TYR A 53 -2.27 3.42 -10.52
N THR A 54 -1.23 3.77 -9.78
CA THR A 54 -0.06 2.92 -9.58
C THR A 54 -0.20 2.15 -8.29
N PHE A 55 0.35 0.95 -8.28
CA PHE A 55 0.42 0.14 -7.08
C PHE A 55 1.71 -0.67 -7.02
N GLY A 56 2.06 -1.15 -5.85
CA GLY A 56 3.10 -2.13 -5.60
C GLY A 56 2.60 -3.16 -4.60
N VAL A 57 3.19 -4.33 -4.63
CA VAL A 57 2.92 -5.39 -3.64
C VAL A 57 4.23 -5.95 -3.10
N GLU A 58 4.23 -6.29 -1.82
CA GLU A 58 5.28 -7.03 -1.13
C GLU A 58 4.63 -8.32 -0.65
N ILE A 59 5.06 -9.45 -1.23
CA ILE A 59 4.52 -10.79 -0.93
C ILE A 59 5.54 -11.54 -0.09
N GLU A 60 5.28 -11.68 1.20
CA GLU A 60 6.10 -12.48 2.09
C GLU A 60 5.70 -13.95 1.97
N CYS A 61 6.67 -14.83 1.70
CA CYS A 61 6.44 -16.26 1.55
C CYS A 61 7.69 -17.09 1.87
N LEU A 62 7.52 -18.39 1.86
CA LEU A 62 8.57 -19.41 2.04
C LEU A 62 8.72 -20.16 0.74
N VAL A 63 9.85 -20.00 0.04
CA VAL A 63 10.06 -20.66 -1.26
C VAL A 63 11.55 -20.83 -1.57
N GLN A 64 11.89 -21.98 -2.13
CA GLN A 64 13.27 -22.30 -2.50
C GLN A 64 13.71 -21.45 -3.71
N ARG A 65 14.82 -20.71 -3.56
CA ARG A 65 15.31 -19.74 -4.57
C ARG A 65 15.52 -20.36 -5.95
N GLY A 66 16.13 -21.55 -6.03
CA GLY A 66 16.38 -22.21 -7.30
C GLY A 66 15.08 -22.56 -8.05
N VAL A 67 14.07 -23.03 -7.31
CA VAL A 67 12.78 -23.44 -7.88
C VAL A 67 12.01 -22.22 -8.38
N VAL A 68 11.88 -21.17 -7.56
CA VAL A 68 11.17 -19.97 -7.98
C VAL A 68 11.87 -19.24 -9.14
N THR A 69 13.20 -19.31 -9.22
CA THR A 69 13.94 -18.75 -10.37
C THR A 69 13.60 -19.49 -11.67
N ALA A 70 13.50 -20.81 -11.63
CA ALA A 70 13.10 -21.60 -12.80
C ALA A 70 11.66 -21.24 -13.23
N LYS A 71 10.72 -21.22 -12.28
CA LYS A 71 9.33 -20.89 -12.54
C LYS A 71 9.14 -19.45 -13.03
N ALA A 72 9.85 -18.49 -12.46
CA ALA A 72 9.80 -17.10 -12.94
C ALA A 72 10.19 -16.98 -14.44
N ARG A 73 11.15 -17.77 -14.90
CA ARG A 73 11.51 -17.85 -16.34
C ARG A 73 10.39 -18.45 -17.18
N GLU A 74 9.75 -19.54 -16.71
CA GLU A 74 8.63 -20.17 -17.40
C GLU A 74 7.45 -19.20 -17.59
N PHE A 75 7.15 -18.39 -16.57
CA PHE A 75 6.08 -17.38 -16.60
C PHE A 75 6.53 -16.01 -17.15
N SER A 76 7.74 -15.90 -17.70
CA SER A 76 8.31 -14.65 -18.24
C SER A 76 8.31 -13.50 -17.21
N VAL A 77 8.53 -13.82 -15.94
CA VAL A 77 8.63 -12.84 -14.84
C VAL A 77 10.09 -12.46 -14.66
N PRO A 78 10.47 -11.20 -14.94
CA PRO A 78 11.82 -10.74 -14.67
C PRO A 78 12.02 -10.60 -13.16
N ILE A 79 13.05 -11.25 -12.61
CA ILE A 79 13.38 -11.23 -11.18
C ILE A 79 14.82 -10.81 -10.94
N SER A 80 15.08 -10.22 -9.76
CA SER A 80 16.41 -9.94 -9.24
C SER A 80 16.49 -10.29 -7.75
N TYR A 81 17.58 -10.93 -7.33
CA TYR A 81 17.89 -11.13 -5.92
C TYR A 81 18.75 -9.97 -5.43
N GLU A 82 18.25 -9.25 -4.44
CA GLU A 82 18.92 -8.07 -3.91
C GLU A 82 19.06 -8.17 -2.37
N GLY A 83 20.04 -7.47 -1.82
CA GLY A 83 20.04 -7.16 -0.40
C GLY A 83 18.89 -6.22 -0.05
N TYR A 84 18.50 -6.18 1.22
CA TYR A 84 17.44 -5.29 1.70
C TYR A 84 17.72 -3.84 1.28
N ASN A 85 16.82 -3.27 0.50
CA ASN A 85 16.89 -1.89 0.05
C ASN A 85 15.49 -1.35 -0.25
N HIS A 86 15.37 -0.01 -0.22
CA HIS A 86 14.12 0.70 -0.49
C HIS A 86 14.11 1.38 -1.87
N ARG A 87 14.93 0.92 -2.82
CA ARG A 87 14.95 1.49 -4.16
C ARG A 87 13.73 1.06 -4.94
N ASP A 88 12.99 2.01 -5.48
CA ASP A 88 11.91 1.73 -6.41
C ASP A 88 12.48 1.23 -7.74
N ASN A 89 11.78 0.29 -8.36
CA ASN A 89 12.10 -0.13 -9.72
C ASN A 89 10.83 -0.28 -10.56
N LYS A 90 10.99 -0.33 -11.90
CA LYS A 90 9.87 -0.42 -12.85
C LYS A 90 9.92 -1.68 -13.71
N HIS A 91 10.91 -2.55 -13.50
CA HIS A 91 11.28 -3.53 -14.52
C HIS A 91 11.20 -4.99 -14.06
N TYR A 92 11.47 -5.27 -12.79
CA TYR A 92 11.56 -6.65 -12.30
C TYR A 92 11.01 -6.77 -10.87
N PHE A 93 10.66 -7.99 -10.49
CA PHE A 93 10.33 -8.31 -9.09
C PHE A 93 11.64 -8.52 -8.31
N LYS A 94 11.79 -7.85 -7.18
CA LYS A 94 12.93 -8.04 -6.28
C LYS A 94 12.61 -9.15 -5.30
N PHE A 95 13.54 -10.05 -5.12
CA PHE A 95 13.51 -11.01 -4.03
C PHE A 95 14.54 -10.60 -2.99
N VAL A 96 14.04 -10.22 -1.81
CA VAL A 96 14.86 -9.74 -0.69
C VAL A 96 14.66 -10.65 0.53
N SER A 97 15.64 -10.66 1.44
CA SER A 97 15.49 -11.36 2.72
C SER A 97 14.77 -10.46 3.73
N ASP A 98 13.81 -11.01 4.46
CA ASP A 98 13.16 -10.35 5.60
C ASP A 98 13.30 -11.22 6.85
N ALA A 99 13.90 -10.63 7.90
CA ALA A 99 14.14 -11.31 9.17
C ALA A 99 12.88 -11.54 10.03
N SER A 100 11.75 -10.91 9.67
CA SER A 100 10.46 -11.12 10.36
C SER A 100 9.79 -12.43 9.97
N ILE A 101 10.09 -12.95 8.77
CA ILE A 101 9.50 -14.19 8.24
C ILE A 101 10.13 -15.40 8.90
N ARG A 102 9.31 -16.28 9.45
CA ARG A 102 9.72 -17.50 10.16
C ARG A 102 9.44 -18.75 9.29
N GLY A 103 10.44 -19.63 9.19
CA GLY A 103 10.35 -20.88 8.43
C GLY A 103 11.55 -21.07 7.52
N GLU A 104 11.51 -22.11 6.70
CA GLU A 104 12.56 -22.44 5.75
C GLU A 104 12.44 -21.60 4.48
N ASN A 105 13.57 -21.12 3.96
CA ASN A 105 13.65 -20.33 2.74
C ASN A 105 12.75 -19.07 2.74
N PRO A 106 12.83 -18.21 3.77
CA PRO A 106 12.03 -16.99 3.83
C PRO A 106 12.45 -16.01 2.74
N ILE A 107 11.45 -15.39 2.10
CA ILE A 107 11.67 -14.40 1.05
C ILE A 107 10.52 -13.40 1.01
N GLU A 108 10.85 -12.16 0.73
CA GLU A 108 9.91 -11.12 0.37
C GLU A 108 10.03 -10.82 -1.13
N CYS A 109 8.94 -11.03 -1.85
CA CYS A 109 8.84 -10.71 -3.27
C CYS A 109 8.21 -9.33 -3.44
N VAL A 110 9.03 -8.32 -3.79
CA VAL A 110 8.62 -6.93 -3.99
C VAL A 110 8.41 -6.66 -5.47
N SER A 111 7.20 -6.27 -5.85
CA SER A 111 6.89 -5.94 -7.25
C SER A 111 7.61 -4.69 -7.74
N PRO A 112 7.80 -4.53 -9.05
CA PRO A 112 8.05 -3.21 -9.62
C PRO A 112 6.84 -2.30 -9.38
N ILE A 113 6.97 -1.00 -9.69
CA ILE A 113 5.82 -0.10 -9.76
C ILE A 113 4.91 -0.57 -10.89
N LEU A 114 3.71 -1.02 -10.53
CA LEU A 114 2.70 -1.52 -11.44
C LEU A 114 1.64 -0.45 -11.72
N SER A 115 1.05 -0.50 -12.91
CA SER A 115 -0.11 0.33 -13.26
C SER A 115 -1.38 -0.52 -13.23
N SER A 116 -2.52 0.07 -12.92
CA SER A 116 -3.83 -0.60 -13.04
C SER A 116 -4.11 -1.12 -14.45
N LYS A 117 -3.45 -0.55 -15.47
CA LYS A 117 -3.43 -1.08 -16.85
C LYS A 117 -2.22 -2.00 -17.04
N GLY A 118 -2.45 -3.28 -17.28
CA GLY A 118 -1.41 -4.29 -17.57
C GLY A 118 -0.57 -4.73 -16.36
N GLY A 119 -0.62 -4.03 -15.23
CA GLY A 119 0.12 -4.42 -14.03
C GLY A 119 -0.44 -5.67 -13.36
N PHE A 120 -1.74 -5.89 -13.44
CA PHE A 120 -2.37 -7.08 -12.87
C PHE A 120 -1.95 -8.36 -13.59
N GLU A 121 -1.74 -8.34 -14.91
CA GLU A 121 -1.22 -9.48 -15.66
C GLU A 121 0.19 -9.87 -15.20
N LYS A 122 1.07 -8.86 -15.01
CA LYS A 122 2.42 -9.10 -14.48
C LYS A 122 2.38 -9.69 -13.06
N LEU A 123 1.47 -9.19 -12.24
CA LEU A 123 1.27 -9.69 -10.88
C LEU A 123 0.74 -11.13 -10.90
N GLU A 124 -0.20 -11.46 -11.78
CA GLU A 124 -0.75 -12.80 -11.95
C GLU A 124 0.34 -13.78 -12.35
N ASN A 125 1.17 -13.45 -13.32
CA ASN A 125 2.29 -14.26 -13.75
C ASN A 125 3.27 -14.52 -12.58
N CYS A 126 3.54 -13.49 -11.76
CA CYS A 126 4.38 -13.66 -10.57
C CYS A 126 3.73 -14.58 -9.52
N CYS A 127 2.44 -14.40 -9.24
CA CYS A 127 1.71 -15.30 -8.34
C CYS A 127 1.71 -16.75 -8.83
N ASN A 128 1.50 -16.96 -10.12
CA ASN A 128 1.57 -18.29 -10.74
C ASN A 128 2.97 -18.90 -10.59
N ALA A 129 4.02 -18.13 -10.84
CA ALA A 129 5.40 -18.59 -10.66
C ALA A 129 5.69 -18.97 -9.19
N LEU A 130 5.21 -18.19 -8.22
CA LEU A 130 5.33 -18.50 -6.79
C LEU A 130 4.56 -19.78 -6.44
N ASN A 131 3.32 -19.92 -6.88
CA ASN A 131 2.48 -21.10 -6.61
C ASN A 131 3.07 -22.37 -7.23
N GLU A 132 3.50 -22.32 -8.48
CA GLU A 132 4.15 -23.45 -9.17
C GLU A 132 5.52 -23.80 -8.57
N ALA A 133 6.18 -22.85 -7.91
CA ALA A 133 7.39 -23.09 -7.14
C ALA A 133 7.12 -23.70 -5.76
N GLY A 134 5.86 -23.92 -5.38
CA GLY A 134 5.47 -24.43 -4.08
C GLY A 134 5.63 -23.42 -2.94
N ALA A 135 5.49 -22.11 -3.22
CA ALA A 135 5.58 -21.08 -2.20
C ALA A 135 4.49 -21.27 -1.14
N ALA A 136 4.91 -21.27 0.13
CA ALA A 136 4.03 -21.41 1.28
C ALA A 136 3.93 -20.09 2.07
N VAL A 137 2.81 -19.90 2.76
CA VAL A 137 2.58 -18.79 3.67
C VAL A 137 2.23 -19.30 5.06
N ASN A 138 2.55 -18.51 6.09
CA ASN A 138 2.23 -18.85 7.47
C ASN A 138 1.85 -17.60 8.29
N LYS A 139 1.68 -17.74 9.62
CA LYS A 139 1.26 -16.63 10.49
C LYS A 139 2.26 -15.47 10.54
N SER A 140 3.54 -15.70 10.20
CA SER A 140 4.56 -14.65 10.17
C SER A 140 4.55 -13.86 8.86
N THR A 141 4.00 -14.43 7.78
CA THR A 141 4.00 -13.78 6.47
C THR A 141 2.87 -12.78 6.33
N GLY A 142 3.14 -11.65 5.67
CA GLY A 142 2.20 -10.60 5.33
C GLY A 142 2.10 -10.37 3.83
N LEU A 143 1.12 -9.60 3.45
CA LEU A 143 0.99 -8.98 2.14
C LEU A 143 0.85 -7.48 2.35
N HIS A 144 1.80 -6.70 1.85
CA HIS A 144 1.72 -5.25 1.88
C HIS A 144 1.33 -4.72 0.50
N VAL A 145 0.48 -3.72 0.49
CA VAL A 145 0.00 -3.08 -0.74
C VAL A 145 0.28 -1.60 -0.69
N HIS A 146 1.03 -1.11 -1.66
CA HIS A 146 1.30 0.31 -1.85
C HIS A 146 0.39 0.88 -2.93
N ILE A 147 -0.30 1.97 -2.65
CA ILE A 147 -1.09 2.72 -3.65
C ILE A 147 -0.46 4.09 -3.83
N GLY A 148 -0.22 4.48 -5.09
CA GLY A 148 0.33 5.79 -5.43
C GLY A 148 -0.54 6.92 -4.87
N ALA A 149 0.08 7.82 -4.12
CA ALA A 149 -0.59 8.86 -3.34
C ALA A 149 0.06 10.23 -3.47
N ALA A 150 1.10 10.37 -4.28
CA ALA A 150 1.87 11.62 -4.41
C ALA A 150 1.06 12.85 -4.85
N ASN A 151 -0.16 12.64 -5.36
CA ASN A 151 -1.07 13.70 -5.77
C ASN A 151 -2.20 13.98 -4.75
N LEU A 152 -2.13 13.42 -3.55
CA LEU A 152 -3.09 13.73 -2.48
C LEU A 152 -2.72 15.05 -1.81
N SER A 153 -3.73 15.89 -1.54
CA SER A 153 -3.58 17.01 -0.59
C SER A 153 -3.48 16.48 0.85
N GLY A 154 -3.06 17.33 1.80
CA GLY A 154 -3.00 16.98 3.22
C GLY A 154 -4.34 16.43 3.72
N TRP A 155 -5.43 17.14 3.47
CA TRP A 155 -6.78 16.73 3.83
C TRP A 155 -7.17 15.37 3.21
N GLN A 156 -6.85 15.14 1.93
CA GLN A 156 -7.12 13.87 1.25
C GLN A 156 -6.30 12.72 1.85
N TYR A 157 -5.06 13.01 2.24
CA TYR A 157 -4.21 12.04 2.93
C TYR A 157 -4.82 11.65 4.29
N CYS A 158 -5.22 12.62 5.12
CA CYS A 158 -5.89 12.36 6.40
C CYS A 158 -7.15 11.53 6.23
N ASN A 159 -7.95 11.81 5.20
CA ASN A 159 -9.17 11.07 4.91
C ASN A 159 -8.92 9.57 4.67
N VAL A 160 -7.77 9.18 4.10
CA VAL A 160 -7.48 7.76 3.91
C VAL A 160 -7.37 7.05 5.26
N PHE A 161 -6.69 7.65 6.24
CA PHE A 161 -6.52 7.08 7.58
C PHE A 161 -7.84 7.08 8.36
N ILE A 162 -8.59 8.18 8.31
CA ILE A 162 -9.90 8.28 8.97
C ILE A 162 -10.88 7.28 8.38
N ASN A 163 -10.99 7.21 7.05
CA ASN A 163 -11.87 6.27 6.39
C ASN A 163 -11.47 4.81 6.67
N TYR A 164 -10.17 4.52 6.70
CA TYR A 164 -9.70 3.19 7.07
C TYR A 164 -10.09 2.86 8.52
N GLN A 165 -9.90 3.77 9.45
CA GLN A 165 -10.29 3.60 10.86
C GLN A 165 -11.79 3.30 10.99
N ARG A 166 -12.65 4.01 10.25
CA ARG A 166 -14.10 3.77 10.22
C ARG A 166 -14.49 2.43 9.61
N LEU A 167 -13.64 1.86 8.77
CA LEU A 167 -13.82 0.57 8.12
C LEU A 167 -13.12 -0.58 8.85
N GLU A 168 -12.23 -0.30 9.79
CA GLU A 168 -11.30 -1.28 10.32
C GLU A 168 -11.99 -2.51 10.93
N LYS A 169 -13.06 -2.31 11.70
CA LYS A 169 -13.83 -3.42 12.30
C LYS A 169 -14.41 -4.36 11.25
N ILE A 170 -14.88 -3.80 10.13
CA ILE A 170 -15.41 -4.60 9.01
C ILE A 170 -14.27 -5.25 8.22
N ILE A 171 -13.16 -4.56 8.01
CA ILE A 171 -11.98 -5.14 7.39
C ILE A 171 -11.47 -6.34 8.20
N ASP A 172 -11.44 -6.24 9.52
CA ASP A 172 -11.04 -7.32 10.41
C ASP A 172 -11.86 -8.60 10.19
N THR A 173 -13.15 -8.51 9.84
CA THR A 173 -13.99 -9.70 9.63
C THR A 173 -13.51 -10.61 8.50
N PHE A 174 -12.87 -10.06 7.47
CA PHE A 174 -12.35 -10.82 6.32
C PHE A 174 -10.83 -10.96 6.29
N MET A 175 -10.17 -10.69 7.41
CA MET A 175 -8.74 -10.92 7.65
C MET A 175 -8.52 -12.15 8.56
N ALA A 176 -7.35 -12.77 8.46
CA ALA A 176 -6.95 -13.82 9.39
C ALA A 176 -6.84 -13.28 10.82
N ALA A 177 -7.13 -14.13 11.83
CA ALA A 177 -7.12 -13.74 13.25
C ALA A 177 -5.81 -13.07 13.69
N SER A 178 -4.66 -13.48 13.13
CA SER A 178 -3.35 -12.87 13.40
C SER A 178 -3.17 -11.45 12.85
N ARG A 179 -4.15 -10.94 12.09
CA ARG A 179 -4.12 -9.62 11.45
C ARG A 179 -5.27 -8.71 11.91
N ARG A 180 -6.05 -9.16 12.91
CA ARG A 180 -7.16 -8.39 13.48
C ARG A 180 -6.68 -7.61 14.68
N GLU A 181 -7.36 -6.52 15.01
CA GLU A 181 -7.06 -5.67 16.16
C GLU A 181 -5.56 -5.32 16.24
N SER A 182 -4.92 -5.55 17.37
CA SER A 182 -3.47 -5.41 17.59
C SER A 182 -2.77 -6.75 17.82
N ASN A 183 -3.30 -7.86 17.27
CA ASN A 183 -2.72 -9.20 17.44
C ASN A 183 -1.35 -9.36 16.76
N ASN A 184 -0.94 -8.37 15.95
CA ASN A 184 0.36 -8.36 15.30
C ASN A 184 1.05 -7.00 15.52
N ILE A 185 2.27 -7.05 16.09
CA ILE A 185 3.06 -5.84 16.39
C ILE A 185 3.48 -5.07 15.14
N TYR A 186 3.48 -5.69 13.96
CA TYR A 186 3.82 -5.10 12.67
C TYR A 186 2.63 -4.49 11.92
N CYS A 187 1.39 -4.68 12.42
CA CYS A 187 0.18 -4.09 11.86
C CYS A 187 -0.85 -3.79 12.96
N LYS A 188 -0.53 -2.84 13.83
CA LYS A 188 -1.39 -2.40 14.94
C LYS A 188 -2.67 -1.75 14.44
N THR A 189 -3.71 -1.79 15.26
CA THR A 189 -4.99 -1.11 15.01
C THR A 189 -4.84 0.41 14.96
N LEU A 190 -5.67 1.07 14.14
CA LEU A 190 -5.82 2.52 14.12
C LEU A 190 -6.93 2.99 15.11
N LEU A 191 -7.73 2.06 15.66
CA LEU A 191 -8.91 2.40 16.49
C LEU A 191 -8.56 3.16 17.78
N ASN A 192 -7.33 3.03 18.25
CA ASN A 192 -6.87 3.70 19.48
C ASN A 192 -6.31 5.09 19.22
N GLU A 193 -6.21 5.52 17.97
CA GLU A 193 -5.56 6.76 17.57
C GLU A 193 -6.60 7.87 17.35
N CYS A 194 -6.27 9.09 17.78
CA CYS A 194 -7.16 10.24 17.64
C CYS A 194 -6.88 11.00 16.34
N LEU A 195 -7.59 10.65 15.27
CA LEU A 195 -7.43 11.24 13.93
C LEU A 195 -8.38 12.42 13.66
N ALA A 196 -9.27 12.76 14.60
CA ALA A 196 -10.33 13.74 14.36
C ALA A 196 -9.84 15.15 13.97
N ASN A 197 -8.67 15.53 14.50
CA ASN A 197 -8.07 16.86 14.31
C ASN A 197 -6.91 16.86 13.31
N CYS A 198 -6.73 15.79 12.52
CA CYS A 198 -5.68 15.75 11.52
C CYS A 198 -6.13 16.49 10.25
N ASP A 199 -5.38 17.49 9.86
CA ASP A 199 -5.61 18.28 8.65
C ASP A 199 -4.54 18.07 7.59
N ASP A 200 -3.37 17.58 7.99
CA ASP A 200 -2.28 17.28 7.08
C ASP A 200 -1.53 15.96 7.42
N MET A 201 -0.54 15.66 6.61
CA MET A 201 0.28 14.44 6.75
C MET A 201 1.08 14.45 8.06
N TYR A 202 1.54 15.59 8.52
CA TYR A 202 2.39 15.67 9.71
C TYR A 202 1.58 15.40 10.97
N ASP A 203 0.32 15.86 11.02
CA ASP A 203 -0.59 15.53 12.11
C ASP A 203 -0.78 14.01 12.21
N VAL A 204 -1.01 13.35 11.06
CA VAL A 204 -1.12 11.88 11.02
C VAL A 204 0.18 11.22 11.49
N LEU A 205 1.35 11.68 11.00
CA LEU A 205 2.64 11.13 11.42
C LEU A 205 2.85 11.25 12.93
N ASP A 206 2.49 12.39 13.52
CA ASP A 206 2.68 12.65 14.94
C ASP A 206 1.71 11.84 15.80
N VAL A 207 0.43 11.69 15.38
CA VAL A 207 -0.54 10.78 16.04
C VAL A 207 -0.02 9.35 16.11
N PHE A 208 0.59 8.84 15.04
CA PHE A 208 1.16 7.49 15.00
C PHE A 208 2.59 7.39 15.56
N GLY A 209 3.13 8.46 16.15
CA GLY A 209 4.50 8.49 16.67
C GLY A 209 5.55 8.15 15.60
N ARG A 210 5.28 8.47 14.34
CA ARG A 210 6.13 8.17 13.18
C ARG A 210 6.46 6.68 13.03
N SER A 211 5.58 5.80 13.52
CA SER A 211 5.75 4.35 13.43
C SER A 211 5.09 3.80 12.17
N ARG A 212 5.83 2.96 11.44
CA ARG A 212 5.33 2.23 10.26
C ARG A 212 4.49 0.99 10.59
N TYR A 213 4.41 0.59 11.85
CA TYR A 213 3.85 -0.69 12.28
C TYR A 213 2.36 -0.64 12.58
N TYR A 214 1.61 0.07 11.77
CA TYR A 214 0.15 0.11 11.79
C TYR A 214 -0.44 -0.58 10.55
N LYS A 215 -1.72 -0.93 10.59
CA LYS A 215 -2.46 -1.51 9.45
C LYS A 215 -2.38 -0.64 8.19
N VAL A 216 -2.29 0.69 8.38
CA VAL A 216 -1.91 1.66 7.34
C VAL A 216 -0.66 2.39 7.83
N ASN A 217 0.40 2.34 7.05
CA ASN A 217 1.69 2.95 7.38
C ASN A 217 1.72 4.44 7.01
N PRO A 218 1.80 5.35 7.98
CA PRO A 218 1.86 6.78 7.71
C PRO A 218 3.22 7.25 7.15
N CYS A 219 4.28 6.46 7.32
CA CYS A 219 5.63 6.84 6.90
C CYS A 219 5.93 6.55 5.43
N SER A 220 5.11 5.73 4.77
CA SER A 220 5.35 5.28 3.40
C SER A 220 5.27 6.43 2.38
N TYR A 221 4.42 7.43 2.65
CA TYR A 221 4.27 8.59 1.78
C TYR A 221 5.59 9.36 1.60
N MET A 222 6.28 9.65 2.71
CA MET A 222 7.55 10.40 2.67
C MET A 222 8.66 9.66 1.93
N ARG A 223 8.61 8.33 1.92
CA ARG A 223 9.65 7.49 1.32
C ARG A 223 9.38 7.15 -0.13
N HIS A 224 8.14 6.80 -0.46
CA HIS A 224 7.75 6.22 -1.74
C HIS A 224 6.65 7.01 -2.47
N GLY A 225 6.07 8.06 -1.86
CA GLY A 225 4.91 8.75 -2.39
C GLY A 225 3.66 7.86 -2.45
N THR A 226 3.57 6.86 -1.57
CA THR A 226 2.48 5.88 -1.54
C THR A 226 1.83 5.83 -0.17
N ILE A 227 0.61 5.30 -0.10
CA ILE A 227 0.04 4.77 1.14
C ILE A 227 0.23 3.26 1.13
N GLU A 228 0.82 2.72 2.19
CA GLU A 228 1.05 1.30 2.37
C GLU A 228 0.01 0.70 3.31
N PHE A 229 -0.67 -0.34 2.86
CA PHE A 229 -1.63 -1.13 3.62
C PHE A 229 -0.99 -2.46 4.00
N ARG A 230 -0.80 -2.69 5.31
CA ARG A 230 -0.02 -3.80 5.88
C ARG A 230 -0.86 -4.91 6.52
N GLN A 231 -2.18 -4.75 6.54
CA GLN A 231 -3.04 -5.62 7.35
C GLN A 231 -3.23 -7.03 6.76
N HIS A 232 -3.13 -7.21 5.44
CA HIS A 232 -3.48 -8.50 4.85
C HIS A 232 -2.46 -9.59 5.25
N GLN A 233 -2.95 -10.78 5.57
CA GLN A 233 -2.10 -11.95 5.79
C GLN A 233 -1.36 -12.34 4.50
N GLY A 234 -0.25 -13.05 4.61
CA GLY A 234 0.48 -13.58 3.47
C GLY A 234 -0.42 -14.37 2.52
N SER A 235 -0.19 -14.19 1.23
CA SER A 235 -0.92 -14.88 0.17
C SER A 235 -0.10 -14.88 -1.11
N THR A 236 -0.14 -15.99 -1.86
CA THR A 236 0.33 -16.10 -3.23
C THR A 236 -0.83 -16.26 -4.23
N ASP A 237 -2.06 -16.25 -3.73
CA ASP A 237 -3.30 -16.35 -4.51
C ASP A 237 -3.61 -15.01 -5.18
N PHE A 238 -3.53 -14.99 -6.50
CA PHE A 238 -3.74 -13.77 -7.29
C PHE A 238 -5.12 -13.14 -7.07
N GLU A 239 -6.19 -13.93 -6.95
CA GLU A 239 -7.53 -13.37 -6.74
C GLU A 239 -7.59 -12.60 -5.42
N LYS A 240 -7.06 -13.16 -4.33
CA LYS A 240 -7.01 -12.50 -3.03
C LYS A 240 -6.17 -11.22 -3.07
N ILE A 241 -4.98 -11.30 -3.67
CA ILE A 241 -4.07 -10.15 -3.79
C ILE A 241 -4.71 -9.05 -4.64
N SER A 242 -5.21 -9.39 -5.83
CA SER A 242 -5.81 -8.41 -6.74
C SER A 242 -7.06 -7.74 -6.17
N MET A 243 -7.89 -8.47 -5.43
CA MET A 243 -9.07 -7.92 -4.76
C MET A 243 -8.68 -6.98 -3.63
N TRP A 244 -7.61 -7.30 -2.87
CA TRP A 244 -7.11 -6.40 -1.83
C TRP A 244 -6.47 -5.13 -2.42
N VAL A 245 -5.69 -5.24 -3.49
CA VAL A 245 -5.17 -4.07 -4.23
C VAL A 245 -6.30 -3.16 -4.70
N LYS A 246 -7.36 -3.74 -5.29
CA LYS A 246 -8.54 -2.97 -5.74
C LYS A 246 -9.27 -2.31 -4.59
N PHE A 247 -9.42 -2.98 -3.45
CA PHE A 247 -10.00 -2.39 -2.24
C PHE A 247 -9.20 -1.16 -1.79
N CYS A 248 -7.89 -1.30 -1.62
CA CYS A 248 -7.00 -0.22 -1.19
C CYS A 248 -7.01 0.96 -2.17
N ALA A 249 -6.94 0.69 -3.47
CA ALA A 249 -6.99 1.74 -4.49
C ALA A 249 -8.32 2.51 -4.50
N LYS A 250 -9.44 1.80 -4.35
CA LYS A 250 -10.77 2.41 -4.28
C LYS A 250 -10.96 3.22 -2.99
N LEU A 251 -10.41 2.76 -1.87
CA LEU A 251 -10.41 3.53 -0.63
C LEU A 251 -9.63 4.84 -0.81
N VAL A 252 -8.42 4.79 -1.37
CA VAL A 252 -7.64 6.01 -1.66
C VAL A 252 -8.39 6.94 -2.60
N LYS A 253 -9.00 6.41 -3.67
CA LYS A 253 -9.81 7.20 -4.60
C LYS A 253 -11.02 7.84 -3.92
N PHE A 254 -11.77 7.08 -3.12
CA PHE A 254 -12.93 7.56 -2.35
C PHE A 254 -12.55 8.69 -1.40
N SER A 255 -11.42 8.54 -0.72
CA SER A 255 -10.91 9.50 0.28
C SER A 255 -10.50 10.85 -0.31
N LYS A 256 -10.34 10.96 -1.62
CA LYS A 256 -10.06 12.25 -2.28
C LYS A 256 -11.19 13.25 -2.09
N ASN A 257 -12.43 12.79 -2.00
CA ASN A 257 -13.61 13.66 -1.95
C ASN A 257 -14.56 13.34 -0.79
N ASN A 258 -14.26 12.28 0.01
CA ASN A 258 -15.18 11.79 1.01
C ASN A 258 -14.47 11.48 2.33
N ARG A 259 -15.14 11.80 3.43
CA ARG A 259 -14.77 11.40 4.79
C ARG A 259 -15.99 10.72 5.42
N LEU A 260 -15.83 9.48 5.85
CA LEU A 260 -16.85 8.75 6.60
C LEU A 260 -17.00 9.39 8.00
N GLN A 261 -18.23 9.66 8.39
CA GLN A 261 -18.53 10.29 9.67
C GLN A 261 -18.68 9.25 10.78
N GLU A 262 -19.10 8.03 10.44
CA GLU A 262 -19.41 6.94 11.35
C GLU A 262 -18.74 5.64 10.91
N ASP A 263 -18.64 4.69 11.84
CA ASP A 263 -18.14 3.34 11.57
C ASP A 263 -19.10 2.62 10.61
N VAL A 264 -18.54 1.93 9.64
CA VAL A 264 -19.32 1.09 8.71
C VAL A 264 -19.59 -0.26 9.39
N SER A 265 -20.84 -0.68 9.42
CA SER A 265 -21.29 -1.88 10.14
C SER A 265 -21.42 -3.14 9.27
N SER A 266 -21.41 -3.00 7.96
CA SER A 266 -21.54 -4.12 7.02
C SER A 266 -20.64 -3.94 5.78
N ILE A 267 -20.11 -5.04 5.25
CA ILE A 267 -19.41 -5.04 3.95
C ILE A 267 -20.31 -4.49 2.84
N ASN A 268 -21.62 -4.73 2.94
CA ASN A 268 -22.58 -4.26 1.95
C ASN A 268 -22.76 -2.73 1.96
N ASP A 269 -22.41 -2.06 3.07
CA ASP A 269 -22.52 -0.62 3.23
C ASP A 269 -21.24 0.12 2.82
N ILE A 270 -20.18 -0.59 2.44
CA ILE A 270 -18.95 0.05 1.94
C ILE A 270 -19.25 0.74 0.61
N PRO A 271 -19.15 2.10 0.55
CA PRO A 271 -19.75 2.86 -0.56
C PRO A 271 -19.00 2.73 -1.88
N PHE A 272 -17.72 2.38 -1.86
CA PHE A 272 -16.87 2.32 -3.05
C PHE A 272 -16.72 0.91 -3.64
N LEU A 273 -17.30 -0.12 -3.02
CA LEU A 273 -17.23 -1.48 -3.54
C LEU A 273 -18.38 -1.80 -4.48
N THR A 274 -18.07 -2.51 -5.57
CA THR A 274 -19.06 -3.11 -6.47
C THR A 274 -19.72 -4.34 -5.82
N GLN A 275 -20.87 -4.77 -6.34
CA GLN A 275 -21.55 -5.97 -5.84
C GLN A 275 -20.68 -7.23 -5.89
N LYS A 276 -19.87 -7.37 -6.97
CA LYS A 276 -18.90 -8.49 -7.10
C LYS A 276 -17.85 -8.48 -5.98
N GLU A 277 -17.31 -7.30 -5.67
CA GLU A 277 -16.32 -7.15 -4.60
C GLU A 277 -16.93 -7.38 -3.22
N LYS A 278 -18.14 -6.86 -2.97
CA LYS A 278 -18.91 -7.13 -1.74
C LYS A 278 -19.15 -8.63 -1.56
N ALA A 279 -19.57 -9.33 -2.61
CA ALA A 279 -19.76 -10.78 -2.57
C ALA A 279 -18.45 -11.53 -2.25
N PHE A 280 -17.32 -11.11 -2.83
CA PHE A 280 -16.01 -11.69 -2.54
C PHE A 280 -15.63 -11.50 -1.06
N PHE A 281 -15.71 -10.28 -0.52
CA PHE A 281 -15.35 -10.01 0.88
C PHE A 281 -16.33 -10.66 1.87
N ASN A 282 -17.62 -10.74 1.57
CA ASN A 282 -18.58 -11.48 2.37
C ASN A 282 -18.24 -12.99 2.43
N LYS A 283 -17.87 -13.59 1.30
CA LYS A 283 -17.41 -14.99 1.26
C LYS A 283 -16.19 -15.21 2.15
N ARG A 284 -15.23 -14.27 2.15
CA ARG A 284 -14.05 -14.34 3.02
C ARG A 284 -14.41 -14.16 4.49
N ALA A 285 -15.30 -13.21 4.83
CA ALA A 285 -15.76 -13.01 6.20
C ALA A 285 -16.44 -14.26 6.75
N ASN A 286 -17.31 -14.90 5.95
CA ASN A 286 -17.94 -16.16 6.32
C ASN A 286 -16.92 -17.30 6.51
N HIS A 287 -15.88 -17.36 5.68
CA HIS A 287 -14.81 -18.33 5.87
C HIS A 287 -14.10 -18.17 7.21
N PHE A 288 -13.76 -16.94 7.60
CA PHE A 288 -13.06 -16.67 8.86
C PHE A 288 -13.96 -16.64 10.09
N ALA A 289 -15.28 -16.58 9.94
CA ALA A 289 -16.22 -16.73 11.04
C ALA A 289 -16.42 -18.19 11.43
N ASN A 290 -16.19 -19.12 10.48
CA ASN A 290 -16.43 -20.55 10.66
C ASN A 290 -15.12 -21.36 10.88
N ASN A 291 -13.97 -20.72 10.91
CA ASN A 291 -12.65 -21.32 11.13
C ASN A 291 -11.82 -20.48 12.12
#